data_f60ddf07e1b02f20e3952dceb20bc13b
#
_entry.id   f60ddf07e1b02f20e3952dceb20bc13b
#
_cell.length_a   1.000
_cell.length_b   1.000
_cell.length_c   1.000
_cell.angle_alpha   90.00
_cell.angle_beta   90.00
_cell.angle_gamma   90.00
#
_symmetry.space_group_name_H-M   'P 1'
#
loop_
_entity.id
_entity.type
_entity.pdbx_description
1 polymer ?
#
loop_
_entity_poly.entity_id
_entity_poly.type
_entity_poly.pdbx_seq_one_letter_code
_entity_poly.pdbx_strand_id
1 'polypeptide(L)'
;MPEYVMLMKGSAASGDWDQYIEKLVSSGKFKGGSSLGNGGSVAKRKVDSGCEVTGYMRFSAESIEEVKELITGNLLYEAGGSIELLEKIPD
;
A
#
# COMPACT_ATOMS: atom_id res chain seq x y z
N MET A 1 2.51 18.49 6.57
CA MET A 1 1.48 17.69 5.91
C MET A 1 1.55 16.26 6.42
N PRO A 2 0.44 15.65 6.84
CA PRO A 2 0.46 14.29 7.33
C PRO A 2 0.97 13.30 6.28
N GLU A 3 1.56 12.23 6.78
CA GLU A 3 2.02 11.15 5.93
C GLU A 3 1.22 9.88 6.22
N TYR A 4 1.07 9.06 5.19
CA TYR A 4 0.28 7.84 5.26
C TYR A 4 1.03 6.68 4.64
N VAL A 5 0.78 5.50 5.16
CA VAL A 5 1.33 4.27 4.62
C VAL A 5 0.17 3.40 4.13
N MET A 6 0.29 2.93 2.90
CA MET A 6 -0.68 2.01 2.32
C MET A 6 -0.04 0.63 2.27
N LEU A 7 -0.63 -0.33 2.96
CA LEU A 7 -0.19 -1.71 2.93
C LEU A 7 -1.10 -2.49 2.01
N MET A 8 -0.51 -3.14 1.02
CA MET A 8 -1.26 -3.94 0.05
C MET A 8 -1.18 -5.40 0.44
N LYS A 9 -2.35 -6.05 0.52
CA LYS A 9 -2.45 -7.44 0.97
C LYS A 9 -3.16 -8.28 -0.06
N GLY A 10 -2.62 -9.45 -0.34
CA GLY A 10 -3.19 -10.37 -1.31
C GLY A 10 -2.24 -10.69 -2.42
N SER A 11 -2.74 -11.41 -3.42
CA SER A 11 -1.92 -11.81 -4.55
C SER A 11 -1.65 -10.62 -5.45
N ALA A 12 -0.43 -10.55 -5.96
CA ALA A 12 -0.08 -9.53 -6.92
C ALA A 12 -0.92 -9.71 -8.19
N ALA A 13 -1.55 -8.64 -8.62
CA ALA A 13 -2.33 -8.66 -9.84
C ALA A 13 -1.43 -8.34 -11.03
N SER A 14 -1.74 -8.95 -12.16
CA SER A 14 -1.07 -8.59 -13.40
C SER A 14 -1.76 -7.38 -14.00
N GLY A 15 -1.02 -6.61 -14.77
CA GLY A 15 -1.57 -5.44 -15.43
C GLY A 15 -0.53 -4.35 -15.53
N ASP A 16 -0.98 -3.16 -15.91
CA ASP A 16 -0.07 -2.04 -16.15
C ASP A 16 0.13 -1.22 -14.87
N TRP A 17 1.01 -1.70 -14.02
CA TRP A 17 1.36 -0.98 -12.80
C TRP A 17 2.01 0.37 -13.10
N ASP A 18 2.74 0.47 -14.22
CA ASP A 18 3.39 1.73 -14.55
C ASP A 18 2.38 2.84 -14.76
N GLN A 19 1.25 2.55 -15.39
CA GLN A 19 0.21 3.53 -15.62
C GLN A 19 -0.38 3.99 -14.28
N TYR A 20 -0.60 3.07 -13.36
CA TYR A 20 -1.11 3.43 -12.03
C TYR A 20 -0.09 4.30 -11.27
N ILE A 21 1.18 3.91 -11.30
CA ILE A 21 2.24 4.67 -10.63
C ILE A 21 2.35 6.07 -11.23
N GLU A 22 2.23 6.21 -12.54
CA GLU A 22 2.23 7.53 -13.17
C GLU A 22 1.12 8.42 -12.63
N LYS A 23 -0.07 7.84 -12.45
CA LYS A 23 -1.19 8.57 -11.85
C LYS A 23 -0.84 9.04 -10.44
N LEU A 24 -0.21 8.19 -9.64
CA LEU A 24 0.18 8.53 -8.28
C LEU A 24 1.23 9.63 -8.28
N VAL A 25 2.23 9.54 -9.14
CA VAL A 25 3.26 10.56 -9.25
C VAL A 25 2.66 11.90 -9.65
N SER A 26 1.73 11.87 -10.59
CA SER A 26 1.07 13.09 -11.08
C SER A 26 0.24 13.76 -10.00
N SER A 27 -0.22 13.01 -9.00
CA SER A 27 -1.01 13.60 -7.91
C SER A 27 -0.17 14.51 -7.00
N GLY A 28 1.15 14.36 -7.03
CA GLY A 28 2.04 15.08 -6.14
C GLY A 28 2.07 14.56 -4.71
N LYS A 29 1.31 13.51 -4.42
CA LYS A 29 1.17 12.98 -3.07
C LYS A 29 1.99 11.71 -2.83
N PHE A 30 2.44 11.06 -3.87
CA PHE A 30 3.15 9.78 -3.77
C PHE A 30 4.60 10.00 -3.36
N LYS A 31 5.04 9.27 -2.35
CA LYS A 31 6.41 9.39 -1.81
C LYS A 31 7.25 8.14 -2.03
N GLY A 32 6.74 7.16 -2.73
CA GLY A 32 7.48 5.95 -3.03
C GLY A 32 6.87 4.72 -2.40
N GLY A 33 7.43 3.59 -2.70
CA GLY A 33 6.98 2.32 -2.19
C GLY A 33 7.77 1.19 -2.79
N SER A 34 7.37 -0.03 -2.49
CA SER A 34 8.06 -1.20 -3.02
C SER A 34 7.15 -2.43 -2.94
N SER A 35 7.42 -3.37 -3.85
CA SER A 35 6.90 -4.72 -3.69
C SER A 35 7.69 -5.42 -2.59
N LEU A 36 7.03 -6.30 -1.88
CA LEU A 36 7.64 -7.06 -0.80
C LEU A 36 7.59 -8.54 -1.14
N GLY A 37 8.69 -9.21 -0.89
CA GLY A 37 8.80 -10.62 -1.19
C GLY A 37 8.39 -11.51 -0.03
N ASN A 38 8.89 -12.72 -0.03
CA ASN A 38 8.55 -13.71 0.97
C ASN A 38 8.95 -13.28 2.37
N GLY A 39 8.10 -13.61 3.31
CA GLY A 39 8.34 -13.31 4.69
C GLY A 39 7.34 -14.06 5.54
N GLY A 40 7.21 -13.66 6.78
CA GLY A 40 6.28 -14.31 7.68
C GLY A 40 5.97 -13.46 8.87
N SER A 41 5.04 -13.93 9.66
CA SER A 41 4.67 -13.29 10.91
C SER A 41 5.42 -13.96 12.05
N VAL A 42 5.95 -13.15 12.94
CA VAL A 42 6.67 -13.65 14.10
C VAL A 42 6.01 -13.08 15.34
N ALA A 43 5.69 -13.95 16.27
CA ALA A 43 5.12 -13.54 17.54
C ALA A 43 5.73 -14.39 18.62
N LYS A 44 5.74 -13.89 19.84
CA LYS A 44 6.41 -14.59 20.92
C LYS A 44 5.76 -15.93 21.26
N ARG A 45 4.45 -16.01 21.12
CA ARG A 45 3.73 -17.23 21.50
C ARG A 45 3.26 -18.05 20.35
N LYS A 46 3.14 -17.47 19.22
CA LYS A 46 2.65 -18.21 18.07
C LYS A 46 3.44 -17.86 16.85
N VAL A 47 3.74 -18.84 16.10
CA VAL A 47 4.55 -18.68 14.94
C VAL A 47 3.89 -19.39 13.84
N ASP A 48 4.02 -19.05 12.71
CA ASP A 48 3.73 -19.82 11.56
C ASP A 48 2.58 -19.41 10.72
N SER A 49 2.25 -18.17 10.73
CA SER A 49 1.41 -17.72 9.65
C SER A 49 2.27 -16.93 8.69
N GLY A 50 1.99 -17.05 7.43
CA GLY A 50 2.61 -16.19 6.43
C GLY A 50 2.17 -14.75 6.61
N CYS A 51 2.87 -13.86 5.96
CA CYS A 51 2.49 -12.46 5.93
C CYS A 51 1.79 -12.19 4.61
N GLU A 52 0.61 -11.58 4.67
CA GLU A 52 -0.16 -11.31 3.47
C GLU A 52 0.23 -10.01 2.78
N VAL A 53 1.08 -9.20 3.41
CA VAL A 53 1.50 -7.94 2.84
C VAL A 53 2.44 -8.20 1.68
N THR A 54 2.07 -7.70 0.50
CA THR A 54 2.84 -7.93 -0.72
C THR A 54 3.43 -6.65 -1.27
N GLY A 55 3.16 -5.52 -0.65
CA GLY A 55 3.75 -4.27 -1.05
C GLY A 55 3.32 -3.14 -0.14
N TYR A 56 3.98 -2.01 -0.28
CA TYR A 56 3.60 -0.81 0.45
C TYR A 56 3.83 0.43 -0.39
N MET A 57 3.12 1.50 -0.04
CA MET A 57 3.30 2.81 -0.66
C MET A 57 3.19 3.87 0.41
N ARG A 58 3.90 4.97 0.22
CA ARG A 58 3.89 6.09 1.16
C ARG A 58 3.33 7.32 0.47
N PHE A 59 2.56 8.09 1.19
CA PHE A 59 1.90 9.29 0.67
C PHE A 59 2.04 10.44 1.65
N SER A 60 1.97 11.65 1.12
CA SER A 60 1.85 12.88 1.90
C SER A 60 0.62 13.61 1.39
N ALA A 61 -0.37 13.86 2.25
CA ALA A 61 -1.64 14.44 1.85
C ALA A 61 -2.26 15.20 3.01
N GLU A 62 -3.25 16.04 2.71
CA GLU A 62 -3.93 16.82 3.73
C GLU A 62 -4.82 15.96 4.61
N SER A 63 -5.35 14.87 4.06
CA SER A 63 -6.27 14.00 4.79
C SER A 63 -6.18 12.59 4.25
N ILE A 64 -6.65 11.64 5.05
CA ILE A 64 -6.69 10.24 4.62
C ILE A 64 -7.66 10.05 3.45
N GLU A 65 -8.69 10.88 3.36
CA GLU A 65 -9.64 10.82 2.26
C GLU A 65 -8.98 11.06 0.92
N GLU A 66 -8.01 11.97 0.86
CA GLU A 66 -7.27 12.22 -0.37
C GLU A 66 -6.48 10.98 -0.81
N VAL A 67 -5.92 10.26 0.17
CA VAL A 67 -5.18 9.04 -0.16
C VAL A 67 -6.14 7.95 -0.60
N LYS A 68 -7.32 7.87 0.02
CA LYS A 68 -8.32 6.88 -0.39
C LYS A 68 -8.74 7.05 -1.84
N GLU A 69 -8.80 8.27 -2.33
CA GLU A 69 -9.13 8.52 -3.72
C GLU A 69 -8.08 7.92 -4.66
N LEU A 70 -6.85 7.81 -4.21
CA LEU A 70 -5.77 7.27 -5.01
C LEU A 70 -5.77 5.73 -5.05
N ILE A 71 -6.59 5.07 -4.23
CA ILE A 71 -6.69 3.62 -4.24
C ILE A 71 -7.40 3.15 -5.52
N THR A 72 -8.34 3.93 -6.02
CA THR A 72 -9.07 3.59 -7.24
C THR A 72 -8.08 3.40 -8.40
N GLY A 73 -8.16 2.27 -9.05
CA GLY A 73 -7.25 1.92 -10.13
C GLY A 73 -6.04 1.11 -9.69
N ASN A 74 -5.83 0.96 -8.38
CA ASN A 74 -4.77 0.09 -7.88
C ASN A 74 -5.08 -1.35 -8.31
N LEU A 75 -4.15 -1.98 -9.03
CA LEU A 75 -4.42 -3.27 -9.66
C LEU A 75 -4.73 -4.37 -8.65
N LEU A 76 -4.05 -4.36 -7.52
CA LEU A 76 -4.31 -5.36 -6.49
C LEU A 76 -5.69 -5.16 -5.88
N TYR A 77 -6.06 -3.92 -5.59
CA TYR A 77 -7.36 -3.60 -5.03
C TYR A 77 -8.49 -3.95 -5.99
N GLU A 78 -8.33 -3.59 -7.26
CA GLU A 78 -9.36 -3.87 -8.27
C GLU A 78 -9.49 -5.36 -8.53
N ALA A 79 -8.45 -6.13 -8.26
CA ALA A 79 -8.50 -7.59 -8.42
C ALA A 79 -9.06 -8.31 -7.20
N GLY A 80 -9.50 -7.57 -6.19
CA GLY A 80 -10.11 -8.17 -5.00
C GLY A 80 -9.20 -8.24 -3.78
N GLY A 81 -7.99 -7.74 -3.88
CA GLY A 81 -7.10 -7.66 -2.72
C GLY A 81 -7.56 -6.58 -1.75
N SER A 82 -6.92 -6.51 -0.60
CA SER A 82 -7.28 -5.52 0.40
C SER A 82 -6.15 -4.53 0.61
N ILE A 83 -6.54 -3.34 1.04
CA ILE A 83 -5.63 -2.25 1.32
C ILE A 83 -5.83 -1.83 2.77
N GLU A 84 -4.74 -1.70 3.52
CA GLU A 84 -4.79 -1.07 4.82
C GLU A 84 -4.08 0.26 4.73
N LEU A 85 -4.75 1.29 5.21
CA LEU A 85 -4.27 2.65 5.10
C LEU A 85 -4.10 3.22 6.50
N LEU A 86 -2.88 3.60 6.83
CA LEU A 86 -2.53 4.01 8.19
C LEU A 86 -1.85 5.37 8.16
N GLU A 87 -2.17 6.20 9.14
CA GLU A 87 -1.47 7.45 9.31
C GLU A 87 -0.13 7.18 9.99
N LYS A 88 0.93 7.75 9.46
CA LYS A 88 2.25 7.64 10.08
C LYS A 88 2.33 8.65 11.22
N ILE A 89 2.62 8.14 12.42
CA ILE A 89 2.75 9.01 13.58
C ILE A 89 4.16 9.61 13.58
N PRO A 90 4.29 10.94 13.65
CA PRO A 90 5.62 11.54 13.73
C PRO A 90 6.31 11.16 15.03
N ASP A 91 7.58 10.94 14.95
CA ASP A 91 8.41 10.65 16.13
C ASP A 91 8.91 11.93 16.77
#